data_a48174bacfc769836a19e6680abfb5cc
#
_entry.id   a48174bacfc769836a19e6680abfb5cc
#
_cell.length_a   1.000
_cell.length_b   1.000
_cell.length_c   1.000
_cell.angle_alpha   90.00
_cell.angle_beta   90.00
_cell.angle_gamma   90.00
#
_symmetry.space_group_name_H-M   'P 1'
#
loop_
_entity.id
_entity.type
_entity.pdbx_description
1 polymer ?
#
loop_
_entity_poly.entity_id
_entity_poly.type
_entity_poly.pdbx_seq_one_letter_code
_entity_poly.pdbx_strand_id
1 'polypeptide(L)'
;MSKITTIGLDLAKHVFHVVCCDGRGKLVSKRMLKRRQVLTFFAALPPCRIGMEACAGAHYWARQLQARGHEVILIPAQYVKAYVRGNKNDYNDALAISEAVSCPQMRCVGVKTPEQQDLQALHRLRERCVQMRTGLCNQIRGLVGEYGLVCPKGVAILRRQIPVWLEDGENGLSELFRRLLSQSYAQLQSLDAHIAFYTEELERQGRQNTVCQRLQTIPGFGPIAASVFYSQVGNGQAYRRGRDAAAAIGLVPRQHSSGAKQTLLGISKRGDRYLRSLLVHGARAVVSRAAGKRDRLSLWINRLRERRGFNRTVVALANKLARIGWAVLARNTAYQAQRAA
;
A
#
# COMPACT_ATOMS: atom_id res chain seq x y z
N MET A 1 21.95 25.89 -28.46
CA MET A 1 21.22 25.69 -27.19
C MET A 1 21.41 24.25 -26.76
N SER A 2 21.85 23.99 -25.54
CA SER A 2 21.96 22.62 -25.02
C SER A 2 20.60 21.94 -25.01
N LYS A 3 20.54 20.72 -25.56
CA LYS A 3 19.28 19.96 -25.67
C LYS A 3 18.84 19.51 -24.28
N ILE A 4 17.61 19.86 -23.86
CA ILE A 4 17.01 19.36 -22.63
C ILE A 4 16.78 17.85 -22.78
N THR A 5 17.30 17.06 -21.85
CA THR A 5 17.15 15.60 -21.83
C THR A 5 16.47 15.10 -20.58
N THR A 6 16.67 15.81 -19.45
CA THR A 6 16.14 15.41 -18.15
C THR A 6 15.48 16.59 -17.45
N ILE A 7 14.33 16.34 -16.84
CA ILE A 7 13.56 17.35 -16.10
C ILE A 7 13.22 16.78 -14.73
N GLY A 8 13.49 17.56 -13.68
CA GLY A 8 12.93 17.37 -12.36
C GLY A 8 11.68 18.24 -12.21
N LEU A 9 10.57 17.62 -11.89
CA LEU A 9 9.28 18.28 -11.70
C LEU A 9 8.83 18.09 -10.26
N ASP A 10 8.89 19.16 -9.47
CA ASP A 10 8.29 19.20 -8.14
C ASP A 10 6.82 19.57 -8.22
N LEU A 11 5.97 18.73 -7.60
CA LEU A 11 4.51 18.81 -7.68
C LEU A 11 3.92 19.51 -6.45
N ALA A 12 3.20 20.59 -6.68
CA ALA A 12 2.38 21.20 -5.66
C ALA A 12 0.91 21.31 -6.11
N LYS A 13 0.06 21.86 -5.26
CA LYS A 13 -1.38 21.97 -5.56
C LYS A 13 -1.65 22.95 -6.71
N HIS A 14 -0.97 24.09 -6.72
CA HIS A 14 -1.24 25.21 -7.64
C HIS A 14 -0.04 25.60 -8.48
N VAL A 15 1.16 25.47 -7.96
CA VAL A 15 2.42 25.90 -8.55
C VAL A 15 3.38 24.73 -8.63
N PHE A 16 4.06 24.60 -9.75
CA PHE A 16 4.99 23.51 -10.05
C PHE A 16 6.36 24.11 -10.36
N HIS A 17 7.40 23.53 -9.75
CA HIS A 17 8.77 23.94 -10.03
C HIS A 17 9.43 22.94 -10.97
N VAL A 18 9.99 23.46 -12.02
CA VAL A 18 10.61 22.69 -13.12
C VAL A 18 12.07 23.05 -13.19
N VAL A 19 12.93 22.06 -13.16
CA VAL A 19 14.37 22.17 -13.43
C VAL A 19 14.71 21.34 -14.64
N CYS A 20 15.19 21.99 -15.69
CA CYS A 20 15.58 21.35 -16.93
C CYS A 20 17.10 21.19 -16.99
N CYS A 21 17.59 20.00 -17.29
CA CYS A 21 19.00 19.66 -17.43
C CYS A 21 19.32 19.09 -18.81
N ASP A 22 20.56 19.28 -19.25
CA ASP A 22 21.10 18.67 -20.46
C ASP A 22 21.57 17.22 -20.24
N GLY A 23 22.09 16.56 -21.26
CA GLY A 23 22.58 15.17 -21.21
C GLY A 23 23.77 14.94 -20.25
N ARG A 24 24.41 16.00 -19.79
CA ARG A 24 25.49 15.96 -18.80
C ARG A 24 25.01 16.28 -17.38
N GLY A 25 23.71 16.50 -17.21
CA GLY A 25 23.12 16.91 -15.93
C GLY A 25 23.33 18.40 -15.60
N LYS A 26 23.86 19.21 -16.52
CA LYS A 26 24.02 20.65 -16.32
C LYS A 26 22.67 21.36 -16.42
N LEU A 27 22.44 22.28 -15.50
CA LEU A 27 21.24 23.12 -15.47
C LEU A 27 21.12 23.96 -16.75
N VAL A 28 20.02 23.84 -17.47
CA VAL A 28 19.67 24.63 -18.66
C VAL A 28 18.70 25.75 -18.30
N SER A 29 17.64 25.45 -17.55
CA SER A 29 16.64 26.42 -17.14
C SER A 29 15.87 26.03 -15.91
N LYS A 30 15.34 27.04 -15.22
CA LYS A 30 14.38 26.88 -14.11
C LYS A 30 13.09 27.58 -14.48
N ARG A 31 11.96 26.96 -14.17
CA ARG A 31 10.63 27.55 -14.45
C ARG A 31 9.70 27.30 -13.26
N MET A 32 8.85 28.25 -13.01
CA MET A 32 7.70 28.13 -12.14
C MET A 32 6.44 28.16 -13.00
N LEU A 33 5.63 27.12 -12.93
CA LEU A 33 4.44 26.95 -13.75
C LEU A 33 3.18 26.96 -12.88
N LYS A 34 2.18 27.72 -13.28
CA LYS A 34 0.82 27.53 -12.73
C LYS A 34 0.23 26.22 -13.26
N ARG A 35 -0.63 25.58 -12.50
CA ARG A 35 -1.25 24.28 -12.86
C ARG A 35 -1.78 24.21 -14.30
N ARG A 36 -2.43 25.29 -14.79
CA ARG A 36 -2.97 25.37 -16.16
C ARG A 36 -1.88 25.42 -17.26
N GLN A 37 -0.66 25.79 -16.92
CA GLN A 37 0.45 25.95 -17.89
C GLN A 37 1.26 24.67 -18.07
N VAL A 38 1.13 23.70 -17.15
CA VAL A 38 1.99 22.50 -17.13
C VAL A 38 1.89 21.73 -18.43
N LEU A 39 0.68 21.36 -18.87
CA LEU A 39 0.51 20.53 -20.06
C LEU A 39 0.93 21.23 -21.34
N THR A 40 0.69 22.53 -21.46
CA THR A 40 1.13 23.36 -22.62
C THR A 40 2.65 23.47 -22.66
N PHE A 41 3.30 23.67 -21.49
CA PHE A 41 4.76 23.73 -21.41
C PHE A 41 5.40 22.43 -21.87
N PHE A 42 4.93 21.27 -21.38
CA PHE A 42 5.51 19.98 -21.76
C PHE A 42 5.16 19.57 -23.19
N ALA A 43 4.00 19.95 -23.72
CA ALA A 43 3.64 19.70 -25.12
C ALA A 43 4.57 20.43 -26.13
N ALA A 44 5.18 21.55 -25.72
CA ALA A 44 6.12 22.31 -26.54
C ALA A 44 7.56 21.75 -26.49
N LEU A 45 7.83 20.75 -25.63
CA LEU A 45 9.16 20.16 -25.50
C LEU A 45 9.26 18.85 -26.31
N PRO A 46 10.44 18.54 -26.87
CA PRO A 46 10.67 17.21 -27.42
C PRO A 46 10.59 16.14 -26.32
N PRO A 47 10.32 14.86 -26.66
CA PRO A 47 10.35 13.77 -25.70
C PRO A 47 11.61 13.80 -24.84
N CYS A 48 11.44 13.81 -23.52
CA CYS A 48 12.51 13.86 -22.52
C CYS A 48 12.15 13.01 -21.31
N ARG A 49 13.14 12.77 -20.45
CA ARG A 49 12.94 12.06 -19.18
C ARG A 49 12.48 13.02 -18.09
N ILE A 50 11.36 12.71 -17.44
CA ILE A 50 10.78 13.55 -16.39
C ILE A 50 10.74 12.76 -15.09
N GLY A 51 11.50 13.22 -14.09
CA GLY A 51 11.41 12.73 -12.71
C GLY A 51 10.34 13.49 -11.94
N MET A 52 9.59 12.78 -11.10
CA MET A 52 8.66 13.36 -10.13
C MET A 52 8.72 12.57 -8.83
N GLU A 53 8.50 13.24 -7.70
CA GLU A 53 8.28 12.55 -6.44
C GLU A 53 6.93 11.83 -6.46
N ALA A 54 6.89 10.61 -5.91
CA ALA A 54 5.66 9.83 -5.76
C ALA A 54 4.80 10.37 -4.61
N CYS A 55 4.16 11.52 -4.84
CA CYS A 55 3.29 12.23 -3.91
C CYS A 55 1.82 12.25 -4.40
N ALA A 56 0.97 13.05 -3.75
CA ALA A 56 -0.42 13.24 -4.16
C ALA A 56 -0.50 13.88 -5.57
N GLY A 57 -1.27 13.25 -6.47
CA GLY A 57 -1.42 13.69 -7.85
C GLY A 57 -0.33 13.21 -8.82
N ALA A 58 0.78 12.64 -8.34
CA ALA A 58 1.90 12.22 -9.20
C ALA A 58 1.47 11.23 -10.30
N HIS A 59 0.62 10.27 -9.99
CA HIS A 59 0.12 9.31 -10.99
C HIS A 59 -0.72 9.96 -12.09
N TYR A 60 -1.53 10.96 -11.74
CA TYR A 60 -2.30 11.73 -12.72
C TYR A 60 -1.36 12.46 -13.68
N TRP A 61 -0.42 13.23 -13.14
CA TRP A 61 0.54 13.98 -13.95
C TRP A 61 1.43 13.07 -14.77
N ALA A 62 1.85 11.94 -14.21
CA ALA A 62 2.63 10.95 -14.94
C ALA A 62 1.90 10.45 -16.20
N ARG A 63 0.63 10.05 -16.07
CA ARG A 63 -0.18 9.62 -17.23
C ARG A 63 -0.35 10.74 -18.26
N GLN A 64 -0.58 11.98 -17.81
CA GLN A 64 -0.73 13.12 -18.72
C GLN A 64 0.54 13.43 -19.51
N LEU A 65 1.70 13.28 -18.89
CA LEU A 65 3.00 13.53 -19.52
C LEU A 65 3.42 12.35 -20.40
N GLN A 66 3.14 11.12 -19.98
CA GLN A 66 3.35 9.93 -20.82
C GLN A 66 2.52 9.96 -22.10
N ALA A 67 1.27 10.41 -22.03
CA ALA A 67 0.41 10.59 -23.20
C ALA A 67 0.94 11.64 -24.20
N ARG A 68 1.91 12.47 -23.79
CA ARG A 68 2.63 13.45 -24.63
C ARG A 68 3.99 12.97 -25.09
N GLY A 69 4.29 11.68 -24.90
CA GLY A 69 5.50 11.04 -25.39
C GLY A 69 6.72 11.17 -24.47
N HIS A 70 6.57 11.71 -23.25
CA HIS A 70 7.68 11.79 -22.30
C HIS A 70 7.89 10.46 -21.52
N GLU A 71 9.15 10.15 -21.22
CA GLU A 71 9.49 9.08 -20.27
C GLU A 71 9.33 9.61 -18.83
N VAL A 72 8.34 9.11 -18.11
CA VAL A 72 8.04 9.62 -16.75
C VAL A 72 8.38 8.59 -15.69
N ILE A 73 9.15 9.01 -14.70
CA ILE A 73 9.66 8.19 -13.61
C ILE A 73 9.20 8.77 -12.28
N LEU A 74 8.47 7.96 -11.49
CA LEU A 74 8.07 8.31 -10.12
C LEU A 74 9.09 7.77 -9.13
N ILE A 75 9.62 8.63 -8.27
CA ILE A 75 10.64 8.30 -7.27
C ILE A 75 10.03 8.43 -5.87
N PRO A 76 10.18 7.42 -4.98
CA PRO A 76 9.75 7.56 -3.59
C PRO A 76 10.48 8.72 -2.88
N ALA A 77 9.74 9.53 -2.11
CA ALA A 77 10.23 10.71 -1.40
C ALA A 77 11.53 10.47 -0.60
N GLN A 78 11.62 9.32 0.06
CA GLN A 78 12.82 8.95 0.84
C GLN A 78 14.11 8.87 0.03
N TYR A 79 14.02 8.60 -1.27
CA TYR A 79 15.20 8.56 -2.15
C TYR A 79 15.51 9.94 -2.74
N VAL A 80 14.51 10.74 -3.05
CA VAL A 80 14.71 12.14 -3.48
C VAL A 80 15.41 12.93 -2.38
N LYS A 81 14.99 12.77 -1.12
CA LYS A 81 15.56 13.47 0.02
C LYS A 81 17.08 13.32 0.15
N ALA A 82 17.66 12.21 -0.29
CA ALA A 82 19.11 11.99 -0.27
C ALA A 82 19.90 12.88 -1.25
N TYR A 83 19.23 13.48 -2.25
CA TYR A 83 19.82 14.35 -3.25
C TYR A 83 19.58 15.84 -2.95
N VAL A 84 18.73 16.17 -1.97
CA VAL A 84 18.46 17.58 -1.60
C VAL A 84 19.70 18.17 -0.93
N ARG A 85 20.20 19.26 -1.49
CA ARG A 85 21.35 20.01 -0.98
C ARG A 85 20.93 21.42 -0.55
N GLY A 86 21.43 21.86 0.59
CA GLY A 86 21.17 23.20 1.11
C GLY A 86 19.80 23.33 1.80
N ASN A 87 19.35 24.58 1.91
CA ASN A 87 18.08 24.90 2.56
C ASN A 87 16.87 24.46 1.73
N LYS A 88 15.73 24.25 2.39
CA LYS A 88 14.47 23.90 1.74
C LYS A 88 14.06 24.98 0.74
N ASN A 89 13.99 24.60 -0.51
CA ASN A 89 13.54 25.44 -1.62
C ASN A 89 13.01 24.53 -2.73
N ASP A 90 11.85 24.85 -3.27
CA ASP A 90 11.16 24.02 -4.27
C ASP A 90 11.99 23.80 -5.55
N TYR A 91 12.87 24.74 -5.93
CA TYR A 91 13.83 24.53 -7.02
C TYR A 91 14.95 23.55 -6.65
N ASN A 92 15.36 23.51 -5.37
CA ASN A 92 16.33 22.53 -4.88
C ASN A 92 15.70 21.14 -4.85
N ASP A 93 14.41 21.04 -4.51
CA ASP A 93 13.67 19.78 -4.55
C ASP A 93 13.50 19.30 -6.00
N ALA A 94 13.14 20.19 -6.94
CA ALA A 94 13.10 19.88 -8.37
C ALA A 94 14.48 19.47 -8.96
N LEU A 95 15.57 20.11 -8.52
CA LEU A 95 16.93 19.74 -8.91
C LEU A 95 17.30 18.35 -8.36
N ALA A 96 17.02 18.09 -7.08
CA ALA A 96 17.25 16.79 -6.45
C ALA A 96 16.49 15.68 -7.18
N ILE A 97 15.24 15.93 -7.63
CA ILE A 97 14.47 15.00 -8.46
C ILE A 97 15.18 14.74 -9.80
N SER A 98 15.72 15.77 -10.47
CA SER A 98 16.42 15.60 -11.74
C SER A 98 17.74 14.82 -11.62
N GLU A 99 18.45 14.99 -10.50
CA GLU A 99 19.64 14.20 -10.17
C GLU A 99 19.26 12.74 -9.85
N ALA A 100 18.24 12.56 -9.00
CA ALA A 100 17.78 11.24 -8.60
C ALA A 100 17.30 10.40 -9.79
N VAL A 101 16.55 10.98 -10.74
CA VAL A 101 16.05 10.24 -11.92
C VAL A 101 17.17 9.82 -12.88
N SER A 102 18.30 10.50 -12.83
CA SER A 102 19.49 10.17 -13.63
C SER A 102 20.32 9.02 -13.04
N CYS A 103 20.05 8.60 -11.81
CA CYS A 103 20.75 7.49 -11.16
C CYS A 103 20.29 6.14 -11.75
N PRO A 104 21.19 5.32 -12.36
CA PRO A 104 20.81 4.06 -13.02
C PRO A 104 20.19 3.01 -12.09
N GLN A 105 20.48 3.08 -10.78
CA GLN A 105 20.00 2.14 -9.77
C GLN A 105 18.81 2.69 -8.96
N MET A 106 18.22 3.80 -9.38
CA MET A 106 17.10 4.41 -8.70
C MET A 106 15.91 3.46 -8.65
N ARG A 107 15.33 3.32 -7.46
CA ARG A 107 14.09 2.55 -7.29
C ARG A 107 12.91 3.43 -7.61
N CYS A 108 12.13 3.00 -8.58
CA CYS A 108 10.98 3.75 -9.09
C CYS A 108 9.67 3.13 -8.60
N VAL A 109 8.62 3.95 -8.60
CA VAL A 109 7.23 3.53 -8.39
C VAL A 109 6.56 3.41 -9.76
N GLY A 110 5.87 2.30 -10.01
CA GLY A 110 5.09 2.16 -11.25
C GLY A 110 3.96 3.18 -11.33
N VAL A 111 3.75 3.75 -12.49
CA VAL A 111 2.62 4.65 -12.73
C VAL A 111 1.33 3.84 -12.71
N LYS A 112 0.41 4.18 -11.82
CA LYS A 112 -0.87 3.49 -11.69
C LYS A 112 -1.86 3.91 -12.76
N THR A 113 -2.59 2.92 -13.28
CA THR A 113 -3.77 3.19 -14.11
C THR A 113 -4.91 3.79 -13.28
N PRO A 114 -5.93 4.43 -13.89
CA PRO A 114 -7.13 4.86 -13.16
C PRO A 114 -7.76 3.72 -12.36
N GLU A 115 -7.93 2.55 -12.96
CA GLU A 115 -8.47 1.35 -12.32
C GLU A 115 -7.70 0.96 -11.04
N GLN A 116 -6.36 0.96 -11.09
CA GLN A 116 -5.52 0.69 -9.93
C GLN A 116 -5.67 1.75 -8.82
N GLN A 117 -5.89 3.01 -9.21
CA GLN A 117 -6.15 4.09 -8.25
C GLN A 117 -7.54 3.96 -7.61
N ASP A 118 -8.55 3.54 -8.37
CA ASP A 118 -9.90 3.29 -7.86
C ASP A 118 -9.91 2.14 -6.85
N LEU A 119 -9.24 1.03 -7.17
CA LEU A 119 -9.03 -0.06 -6.22
C LEU A 119 -8.29 0.41 -4.96
N GLN A 120 -7.26 1.24 -5.12
CA GLN A 120 -6.55 1.82 -3.98
C GLN A 120 -7.45 2.72 -3.13
N ALA A 121 -8.32 3.51 -3.75
CA ALA A 121 -9.29 4.37 -3.06
C ALA A 121 -10.29 3.53 -2.26
N LEU A 122 -10.86 2.47 -2.86
CA LEU A 122 -11.75 1.53 -2.17
C LEU A 122 -11.08 0.91 -0.93
N HIS A 123 -9.84 0.44 -1.07
CA HIS A 123 -9.09 -0.11 0.06
C HIS A 123 -8.87 0.90 1.17
N ARG A 124 -8.50 2.14 0.84
CA ARG A 124 -8.27 3.21 1.83
C ARG A 124 -9.55 3.61 2.56
N LEU A 125 -10.66 3.75 1.83
CA LEU A 125 -11.95 4.05 2.43
C LEU A 125 -12.41 2.93 3.36
N ARG A 126 -12.31 1.68 2.91
CA ARG A 126 -12.62 0.52 3.75
C ARG A 126 -11.74 0.45 5.00
N GLU A 127 -10.42 0.59 4.87
CA GLU A 127 -9.47 0.58 5.99
C GLU A 127 -9.81 1.68 7.00
N ARG A 128 -10.12 2.89 6.52
CA ARG A 128 -10.53 4.01 7.37
C ARG A 128 -11.78 3.67 8.17
N CYS A 129 -12.82 3.13 7.53
CA CYS A 129 -14.05 2.73 8.23
C CYS A 129 -13.79 1.63 9.28
N VAL A 130 -12.94 0.65 8.97
CA VAL A 130 -12.54 -0.40 9.94
C VAL A 130 -11.81 0.20 11.14
N GLN A 131 -10.93 1.17 10.93
CA GLN A 131 -10.22 1.87 12.03
C GLN A 131 -11.19 2.68 12.88
N MET A 132 -12.09 3.45 12.25
CA MET A 132 -13.12 4.23 12.95
C MET A 132 -14.04 3.33 13.77
N ARG A 133 -14.50 2.21 13.19
CA ARG A 133 -15.32 1.21 13.90
C ARG A 133 -14.60 0.65 15.13
N THR A 134 -13.33 0.30 14.97
CA THR A 134 -12.53 -0.24 16.08
C THR A 134 -12.36 0.80 17.19
N GLY A 135 -12.07 2.05 16.83
CA GLY A 135 -11.98 3.16 17.79
C GLY A 135 -13.29 3.39 18.52
N LEU A 136 -14.42 3.46 17.79
CA LEU A 136 -15.75 3.64 18.35
C LEU A 136 -16.14 2.49 19.30
N CYS A 137 -15.88 1.23 18.92
CA CYS A 137 -16.13 0.07 19.79
C CYS A 137 -15.34 0.14 21.10
N ASN A 138 -14.09 0.60 21.06
CA ASN A 138 -13.27 0.75 22.25
C ASN A 138 -13.77 1.91 23.12
N GLN A 139 -14.17 3.02 22.50
CA GLN A 139 -14.76 4.17 23.18
C GLN A 139 -16.07 3.79 23.89
N ILE A 140 -16.98 3.10 23.21
CA ILE A 140 -18.23 2.64 23.81
C ILE A 140 -17.93 1.74 25.02
N ARG A 141 -17.00 0.79 24.90
CA ARG A 141 -16.64 -0.09 26.04
C ARG A 141 -16.06 0.68 27.21
N GLY A 142 -15.24 1.70 26.96
CA GLY A 142 -14.73 2.56 28.01
C GLY A 142 -15.84 3.30 28.74
N LEU A 143 -16.74 3.94 27.95
CA LEU A 143 -17.82 4.74 28.51
C LEU A 143 -18.85 3.91 29.31
N VAL A 144 -19.30 2.75 28.79
CA VAL A 144 -20.22 1.88 29.52
C VAL A 144 -19.58 1.23 30.76
N GLY A 145 -18.23 1.05 30.72
CA GLY A 145 -17.46 0.56 31.86
C GLY A 145 -17.54 1.45 33.10
N GLU A 146 -17.69 2.79 32.91
CA GLU A 146 -17.90 3.75 34.01
C GLU A 146 -19.24 3.57 34.71
N TYR A 147 -20.17 2.84 34.08
CA TYR A 147 -21.46 2.42 34.70
C TYR A 147 -21.43 0.95 35.15
N GLY A 148 -20.25 0.33 35.24
CA GLY A 148 -20.10 -1.08 35.62
C GLY A 148 -20.53 -2.10 34.56
N LEU A 149 -20.86 -1.65 33.35
CA LEU A 149 -21.31 -2.53 32.28
C LEU A 149 -20.09 -3.04 31.46
N VAL A 150 -19.93 -4.37 31.43
CA VAL A 150 -18.79 -5.02 30.76
C VAL A 150 -19.27 -6.07 29.78
N CYS A 151 -18.62 -6.14 28.59
CA CYS A 151 -18.84 -7.24 27.67
C CYS A 151 -17.51 -7.79 27.11
N PRO A 152 -17.48 -9.06 26.71
CA PRO A 152 -16.33 -9.70 26.12
C PRO A 152 -15.84 -8.96 24.85
N LYS A 153 -14.57 -9.17 24.47
CA LYS A 153 -13.99 -8.60 23.26
C LYS A 153 -14.69 -9.13 22.01
N GLY A 154 -14.86 -8.28 21.00
CA GLY A 154 -15.45 -8.60 19.71
C GLY A 154 -16.53 -7.60 19.30
N VAL A 155 -16.49 -7.13 18.04
CA VAL A 155 -17.49 -6.16 17.52
C VAL A 155 -18.89 -6.75 17.52
N ALA A 156 -19.04 -8.02 17.13
CA ALA A 156 -20.33 -8.70 17.07
C ALA A 156 -20.97 -8.86 18.47
N ILE A 157 -20.17 -9.07 19.52
CA ILE A 157 -20.64 -9.18 20.88
C ILE A 157 -21.14 -7.82 21.37
N LEU A 158 -20.32 -6.77 21.22
CA LEU A 158 -20.70 -5.42 21.61
C LEU A 158 -22.01 -4.98 20.92
N ARG A 159 -22.13 -5.25 19.62
CA ARG A 159 -23.31 -4.88 18.82
C ARG A 159 -24.60 -5.54 19.32
N ARG A 160 -24.52 -6.77 19.79
CA ARG A 160 -25.67 -7.47 20.40
C ARG A 160 -25.97 -6.97 21.82
N GLN A 161 -24.93 -6.52 22.52
CA GLN A 161 -25.08 -6.09 23.91
C GLN A 161 -25.65 -4.67 24.08
N ILE A 162 -25.35 -3.76 23.13
CA ILE A 162 -25.80 -2.36 23.22
C ILE A 162 -27.35 -2.25 23.29
N PRO A 163 -28.15 -2.91 22.45
CA PRO A 163 -29.61 -2.86 22.57
C PRO A 163 -30.10 -3.35 23.92
N VAL A 164 -29.53 -4.45 24.44
CA VAL A 164 -29.88 -4.98 25.75
C VAL A 164 -29.65 -3.93 26.85
N TRP A 165 -28.52 -3.24 26.83
CA TRP A 165 -28.25 -2.16 27.78
C TRP A 165 -29.18 -0.96 27.64
N LEU A 166 -29.65 -0.66 26.43
CA LEU A 166 -30.57 0.45 26.15
C LEU A 166 -32.00 0.13 26.65
N GLU A 167 -32.41 -1.16 26.63
CA GLU A 167 -33.72 -1.61 27.07
C GLU A 167 -33.80 -1.83 28.59
N ASP A 168 -32.70 -2.19 29.23
CA ASP A 168 -32.62 -2.46 30.67
C ASP A 168 -32.70 -1.14 31.47
N GLY A 169 -33.83 -0.91 32.16
CA GLY A 169 -34.09 0.27 32.97
C GLY A 169 -33.32 0.31 34.28
N GLU A 170 -32.86 -0.86 34.79
CA GLU A 170 -32.26 -1.02 36.14
C GLU A 170 -30.72 -0.91 36.11
N ASN A 171 -30.09 -0.77 34.98
CA ASN A 171 -28.62 -0.81 34.81
C ASN A 171 -27.89 0.51 35.17
N GLY A 172 -28.57 1.47 35.79
CA GLY A 172 -27.97 2.71 36.26
C GLY A 172 -27.56 3.74 35.17
N LEU A 173 -27.81 3.47 33.88
CA LEU A 173 -27.53 4.42 32.83
C LEU A 173 -28.45 5.64 32.92
N SER A 174 -27.91 6.87 33.00
CA SER A 174 -28.69 8.07 32.94
C SER A 174 -29.41 8.23 31.59
N GLU A 175 -30.52 8.97 31.58
CA GLU A 175 -31.25 9.25 30.32
C GLU A 175 -30.37 9.93 29.25
N LEU A 176 -29.52 10.86 29.68
CA LEU A 176 -28.54 11.49 28.78
C LEU A 176 -27.61 10.44 28.19
N PHE A 177 -27.06 9.54 29.02
CA PHE A 177 -26.11 8.57 28.54
C PHE A 177 -26.76 7.54 27.60
N ARG A 178 -28.02 7.15 27.84
CA ARG A 178 -28.79 6.30 26.91
C ARG A 178 -28.91 6.93 25.55
N ARG A 179 -29.22 8.25 25.46
CA ARG A 179 -29.26 8.95 24.19
C ARG A 179 -27.89 8.96 23.49
N LEU A 180 -26.80 9.21 24.22
CA LEU A 180 -25.43 9.20 23.67
C LEU A 180 -25.02 7.81 23.19
N LEU A 181 -25.37 6.76 23.94
CA LEU A 181 -25.11 5.37 23.57
C LEU A 181 -25.91 4.95 22.33
N SER A 182 -27.19 5.34 22.26
CA SER A 182 -28.05 5.11 21.08
C SER A 182 -27.46 5.77 19.83
N GLN A 183 -27.00 7.03 19.94
CA GLN A 183 -26.35 7.75 18.82
C GLN A 183 -25.04 7.05 18.40
N SER A 184 -24.24 6.60 19.36
CA SER A 184 -23.02 5.85 19.10
C SER A 184 -23.29 4.50 18.43
N TYR A 185 -24.39 3.86 18.79
CA TYR A 185 -24.83 2.62 18.16
C TYR A 185 -25.26 2.82 16.71
N ALA A 186 -26.03 3.87 16.43
CA ALA A 186 -26.39 4.25 15.05
C ALA A 186 -25.15 4.52 14.18
N GLN A 187 -24.14 5.22 14.73
CA GLN A 187 -22.87 5.42 14.05
C GLN A 187 -22.13 4.11 13.79
N LEU A 188 -22.13 3.17 14.75
CA LEU A 188 -21.52 1.85 14.57
C LEU A 188 -22.19 1.06 13.44
N GLN A 189 -23.52 1.10 13.36
CA GLN A 189 -24.29 0.44 12.30
C GLN A 189 -23.96 1.06 10.93
N SER A 190 -23.87 2.39 10.83
CA SER A 190 -23.48 3.09 9.61
C SER A 190 -22.06 2.70 9.14
N LEU A 191 -21.10 2.61 10.07
CA LEU A 191 -19.74 2.15 9.74
C LEU A 191 -19.72 0.69 9.24
N ASP A 192 -20.53 -0.19 9.83
CA ASP A 192 -20.65 -1.57 9.38
C ASP A 192 -21.23 -1.65 7.95
N ALA A 193 -22.25 -0.84 7.64
CA ALA A 193 -22.84 -0.75 6.31
C ALA A 193 -21.81 -0.27 5.27
N HIS A 194 -21.03 0.77 5.58
CA HIS A 194 -19.96 1.25 4.70
C HIS A 194 -18.86 0.19 4.49
N ILE A 195 -18.45 -0.53 5.53
CA ILE A 195 -17.46 -1.60 5.41
C ILE A 195 -17.99 -2.74 4.53
N ALA A 196 -19.27 -3.11 4.67
CA ALA A 196 -19.92 -4.12 3.85
C ALA A 196 -19.92 -3.68 2.38
N PHE A 197 -20.38 -2.46 2.08
CA PHE A 197 -20.41 -1.88 0.74
C PHE A 197 -19.02 -1.89 0.07
N TYR A 198 -17.98 -1.36 0.74
CA TYR A 198 -16.63 -1.37 0.17
C TYR A 198 -16.06 -2.77 0.02
N THR A 199 -16.43 -3.71 0.88
CA THR A 199 -15.97 -5.10 0.78
C THR A 199 -16.60 -5.78 -0.42
N GLU A 200 -17.91 -5.65 -0.61
CA GLU A 200 -18.66 -6.19 -1.74
C GLU A 200 -18.15 -5.62 -3.07
N GLU A 201 -17.91 -4.31 -3.11
CA GLU A 201 -17.37 -3.64 -4.30
C GLU A 201 -15.97 -4.16 -4.65
N LEU A 202 -15.08 -4.33 -3.67
CA LEU A 202 -13.75 -4.93 -3.88
C LEU A 202 -13.84 -6.38 -4.39
N GLU A 203 -14.79 -7.16 -3.89
CA GLU A 203 -15.03 -8.53 -4.35
C GLU A 203 -15.58 -8.54 -5.79
N ARG A 204 -16.48 -7.63 -6.11
CA ARG A 204 -17.04 -7.47 -7.45
C ARG A 204 -15.95 -7.12 -8.46
N GLN A 205 -15.13 -6.11 -8.14
CA GLN A 205 -13.99 -5.73 -8.97
C GLN A 205 -12.97 -6.88 -9.10
N GLY A 206 -12.71 -7.59 -8.01
CA GLY A 206 -11.80 -8.74 -8.01
C GLY A 206 -12.30 -9.92 -8.88
N ARG A 207 -13.62 -10.11 -9.01
CA ARG A 207 -14.22 -11.12 -9.90
C ARG A 207 -14.17 -10.71 -11.38
N GLN A 208 -14.25 -9.42 -11.68
CA GLN A 208 -14.23 -8.90 -13.06
C GLN A 208 -12.81 -8.77 -13.61
N ASN A 209 -11.81 -8.55 -12.74
CA ASN A 209 -10.43 -8.32 -13.14
C ASN A 209 -9.65 -9.63 -13.26
N THR A 210 -9.21 -9.96 -14.49
CA THR A 210 -8.46 -11.21 -14.79
C THR A 210 -7.12 -11.30 -14.05
N VAL A 211 -6.49 -10.17 -13.75
CA VAL A 211 -5.24 -10.14 -12.96
C VAL A 211 -5.51 -10.53 -11.51
N CYS A 212 -6.59 -10.01 -10.93
CA CYS A 212 -7.02 -10.38 -9.59
C CYS A 212 -7.43 -11.85 -9.50
N GLN A 213 -8.11 -12.37 -10.51
CA GLN A 213 -8.46 -13.81 -10.59
C GLN A 213 -7.21 -14.68 -10.58
N ARG A 214 -6.18 -14.33 -11.38
CA ARG A 214 -4.90 -15.06 -11.36
C ARG A 214 -4.19 -14.99 -10.02
N LEU A 215 -4.20 -13.85 -9.35
CA LEU A 215 -3.63 -13.72 -8.01
C LEU A 215 -4.37 -14.58 -6.98
N GLN A 216 -5.69 -14.74 -7.11
CA GLN A 216 -6.50 -15.57 -6.21
C GLN A 216 -6.21 -17.07 -6.36
N THR A 217 -5.52 -17.53 -7.40
CA THR A 217 -5.02 -18.90 -7.48
C THR A 217 -3.92 -19.20 -6.46
N ILE A 218 -3.29 -18.16 -5.87
CA ILE A 218 -2.23 -18.30 -4.87
C ILE A 218 -2.87 -18.61 -3.50
N PRO A 219 -2.45 -19.69 -2.82
CA PRO A 219 -2.93 -19.97 -1.46
C PRO A 219 -2.74 -18.76 -0.52
N GLY A 220 -3.81 -18.33 0.14
CA GLY A 220 -3.79 -17.18 1.04
C GLY A 220 -4.06 -15.82 0.38
N PHE A 221 -4.26 -15.78 -0.93
CA PHE A 221 -4.77 -14.60 -1.62
C PHE A 221 -6.30 -14.70 -1.79
N GLY A 222 -7.05 -14.05 -0.92
CA GLY A 222 -8.47 -13.81 -1.15
C GLY A 222 -8.68 -12.56 -2.03
N PRO A 223 -9.93 -12.22 -2.40
CA PRO A 223 -10.25 -11.07 -3.26
C PRO A 223 -9.63 -9.75 -2.78
N ILE A 224 -9.71 -9.48 -1.47
CA ILE A 224 -9.15 -8.27 -0.84
C ILE A 224 -7.62 -8.24 -0.97
N ALA A 225 -6.92 -9.36 -0.73
CA ALA A 225 -5.47 -9.42 -0.84
C ALA A 225 -5.01 -9.32 -2.30
N ALA A 226 -5.73 -9.94 -3.23
CA ALA A 226 -5.43 -9.89 -4.66
C ALA A 226 -5.58 -8.47 -5.23
N SER A 227 -6.68 -7.80 -4.94
CA SER A 227 -6.96 -6.46 -5.47
C SER A 227 -6.00 -5.40 -4.89
N VAL A 228 -5.67 -5.43 -3.59
CA VAL A 228 -4.67 -4.52 -3.03
C VAL A 228 -3.26 -4.81 -3.56
N PHE A 229 -2.91 -6.09 -3.75
CA PHE A 229 -1.61 -6.47 -4.31
C PHE A 229 -1.46 -5.93 -5.74
N TYR A 230 -2.48 -6.13 -6.59
CA TYR A 230 -2.52 -5.58 -7.94
C TYR A 230 -2.47 -4.04 -7.95
N SER A 231 -3.23 -3.38 -7.10
CA SER A 231 -3.23 -1.90 -7.03
C SER A 231 -1.87 -1.31 -6.62
N GLN A 232 -1.04 -2.06 -5.88
CA GLN A 232 0.26 -1.59 -5.38
C GLN A 232 1.43 -2.03 -6.27
N VAL A 233 1.42 -3.26 -6.78
CA VAL A 233 2.52 -3.85 -7.53
C VAL A 233 2.35 -3.67 -9.04
N GLY A 234 1.11 -3.41 -9.49
CA GLY A 234 0.79 -3.21 -10.91
C GLY A 234 1.01 -4.48 -11.73
N ASN A 235 1.68 -4.35 -12.85
CA ASN A 235 2.09 -5.46 -13.72
C ASN A 235 3.41 -6.14 -13.29
N GLY A 236 3.98 -5.72 -12.17
CA GLY A 236 5.25 -6.25 -11.65
C GLY A 236 6.53 -5.67 -12.29
N GLN A 237 6.42 -4.91 -13.38
CA GLN A 237 7.58 -4.40 -14.14
C GLN A 237 8.42 -3.36 -13.37
N ALA A 238 7.85 -2.70 -12.37
CA ALA A 238 8.59 -1.78 -11.49
C ALA A 238 9.64 -2.50 -10.61
N TYR A 239 9.60 -3.83 -10.54
CA TYR A 239 10.51 -4.64 -9.74
C TYR A 239 11.27 -5.62 -10.62
N ARG A 240 12.59 -5.58 -10.55
CA ARG A 240 13.46 -6.48 -11.32
C ARG A 240 13.28 -7.96 -10.92
N ARG A 241 12.99 -8.23 -9.65
CA ARG A 241 12.84 -9.60 -9.09
C ARG A 241 11.77 -9.60 -8.00
N GLY A 242 11.19 -10.76 -7.73
CA GLY A 242 10.20 -10.90 -6.64
C GLY A 242 10.75 -10.57 -5.24
N ARG A 243 12.07 -10.71 -5.01
CA ARG A 243 12.70 -10.27 -3.75
C ARG A 243 12.66 -8.75 -3.56
N ASP A 244 12.70 -8.00 -4.66
CA ASP A 244 12.64 -6.54 -4.62
C ASP A 244 11.22 -6.08 -4.29
N ALA A 245 10.19 -6.74 -4.85
CA ALA A 245 8.78 -6.52 -4.47
C ALA A 245 8.54 -6.85 -2.99
N ALA A 246 9.03 -7.99 -2.49
CA ALA A 246 8.92 -8.35 -1.08
C ALA A 246 9.66 -7.36 -0.16
N ALA A 247 10.79 -6.81 -0.59
CA ALA A 247 11.53 -5.77 0.12
C ALA A 247 10.77 -4.45 0.16
N ALA A 248 10.16 -4.04 -0.95
CA ALA A 248 9.32 -2.84 -1.03
C ALA A 248 8.08 -2.92 -0.11
N ILE A 249 7.51 -4.13 0.07
CA ILE A 249 6.40 -4.38 1.01
C ILE A 249 6.89 -4.45 2.48
N GLY A 250 8.22 -4.54 2.69
CA GLY A 250 8.81 -4.58 4.03
C GLY A 250 8.77 -5.94 4.71
N LEU A 251 8.75 -7.01 3.92
CA LEU A 251 8.73 -8.41 4.38
C LEU A 251 10.13 -9.05 4.45
N VAL A 252 11.19 -8.30 4.17
CA VAL A 252 12.58 -8.75 4.31
C VAL A 252 13.17 -8.32 5.65
N PRO A 253 14.12 -9.07 6.23
CA PRO A 253 14.81 -8.66 7.44
C PRO A 253 15.51 -7.30 7.29
N ARG A 254 15.53 -6.53 8.36
CA ARG A 254 16.48 -5.42 8.48
C ARG A 254 17.87 -6.00 8.67
N GLN A 255 18.82 -5.43 7.99
CA GLN A 255 20.23 -5.79 8.15
C GLN A 255 20.99 -4.67 8.83
N HIS A 256 21.76 -5.04 9.80
CA HIS A 256 22.72 -4.17 10.49
C HIS A 256 24.04 -4.91 10.53
N SER A 257 24.84 -4.72 9.50
CA SER A 257 26.10 -5.46 9.31
C SER A 257 27.24 -4.48 9.18
N SER A 258 28.31 -4.72 9.90
CA SER A 258 29.57 -3.97 9.84
C SER A 258 30.73 -4.97 9.88
N GLY A 259 31.76 -4.75 9.08
CA GLY A 259 32.88 -5.66 8.94
C GLY A 259 32.44 -7.09 8.59
N ALA A 260 32.99 -8.09 9.23
CA ALA A 260 32.66 -9.49 9.05
C ALA A 260 31.37 -9.95 9.75
N LYS A 261 30.76 -9.12 10.59
CA LYS A 261 29.57 -9.48 11.39
C LYS A 261 28.29 -9.15 10.65
N GLN A 262 27.52 -10.18 10.26
CA GLN A 262 26.18 -10.03 9.68
C GLN A 262 25.12 -10.20 10.76
N THR A 263 24.32 -9.14 10.99
CA THR A 263 23.21 -9.15 11.94
C THR A 263 21.90 -8.92 11.21
N LEU A 264 21.04 -9.95 11.19
CA LEU A 264 19.68 -9.87 10.66
C LEU A 264 18.68 -9.68 11.80
N LEU A 265 17.88 -8.62 11.69
CA LEU A 265 16.83 -8.27 12.65
C LEU A 265 15.45 -8.70 12.15
N GLY A 266 14.38 -8.32 12.84
CA GLY A 266 13.01 -8.52 12.37
C GLY A 266 12.76 -7.84 11.01
N ILE A 267 11.61 -8.10 10.38
CA ILE A 267 11.26 -7.52 9.07
C ILE A 267 11.33 -6.00 9.08
N SER A 268 11.69 -5.41 7.94
CA SER A 268 11.94 -3.97 7.80
C SER A 268 10.70 -3.12 8.05
N LYS A 269 9.50 -3.66 7.82
CA LYS A 269 8.21 -2.97 7.91
C LYS A 269 8.11 -1.71 7.04
N ARG A 270 9.01 -1.53 6.08
CA ARG A 270 8.96 -0.44 5.08
C ARG A 270 7.79 -0.68 4.12
N GLY A 271 7.39 0.36 3.40
CA GLY A 271 6.29 0.29 2.43
C GLY A 271 4.91 0.17 3.07
N ASP A 272 3.93 -0.28 2.29
CA ASP A 272 2.53 -0.27 2.66
C ASP A 272 2.20 -1.23 3.80
N ARG A 273 1.70 -0.68 4.92
CA ARG A 273 1.34 -1.45 6.12
C ARG A 273 0.11 -2.32 5.88
N TYR A 274 -0.87 -1.80 5.14
CA TYR A 274 -2.13 -2.49 4.91
C TYR A 274 -1.93 -3.73 4.05
N LEU A 275 -1.23 -3.61 2.91
CA LEU A 275 -0.86 -4.74 2.06
C LEU A 275 -0.06 -5.80 2.85
N ARG A 276 0.95 -5.37 3.60
CA ARG A 276 1.75 -6.29 4.42
C ARG A 276 0.90 -7.04 5.44
N SER A 277 -0.04 -6.35 6.10
CA SER A 277 -0.96 -6.97 7.06
C SER A 277 -1.81 -8.04 6.41
N LEU A 278 -2.40 -7.76 5.24
CA LEU A 278 -3.23 -8.72 4.51
C LEU A 278 -2.43 -9.95 4.05
N LEU A 279 -1.20 -9.77 3.57
CA LEU A 279 -0.33 -10.89 3.22
C LEU A 279 0.03 -11.75 4.44
N VAL A 280 0.27 -11.15 5.60
CA VAL A 280 0.51 -11.88 6.86
C VAL A 280 -0.74 -12.63 7.30
N HIS A 281 -1.94 -12.02 7.19
CA HIS A 281 -3.20 -12.72 7.50
C HIS A 281 -3.47 -13.89 6.56
N GLY A 282 -3.29 -13.71 5.24
CA GLY A 282 -3.39 -14.79 4.27
C GLY A 282 -2.40 -15.92 4.56
N ALA A 283 -1.15 -15.57 4.84
CA ALA A 283 -0.12 -16.54 5.23
C ALA A 283 -0.49 -17.29 6.52
N ARG A 284 -1.04 -16.60 7.52
CA ARG A 284 -1.51 -17.22 8.78
C ARG A 284 -2.59 -18.29 8.52
N ALA A 285 -3.57 -17.97 7.68
CA ALA A 285 -4.62 -18.90 7.31
C ALA A 285 -4.07 -20.15 6.61
N VAL A 286 -3.06 -19.99 5.75
CA VAL A 286 -2.40 -21.12 5.06
C VAL A 286 -1.59 -21.96 6.06
N VAL A 287 -0.78 -21.35 6.94
CA VAL A 287 0.03 -22.06 7.95
C VAL A 287 -0.85 -22.84 8.90
N SER A 288 -2.00 -22.29 9.34
CA SER A 288 -2.94 -22.99 10.22
C SER A 288 -3.55 -24.25 9.60
N ARG A 289 -3.63 -24.31 8.26
CA ARG A 289 -4.24 -25.40 7.50
C ARG A 289 -3.22 -26.29 6.78
N ALA A 290 -1.92 -26.14 7.06
CA ALA A 290 -0.86 -26.89 6.37
C ALA A 290 -0.62 -28.28 6.95
N ALA A 291 -1.05 -28.53 8.20
CA ALA A 291 -0.88 -29.83 8.86
C ALA A 291 -1.56 -30.95 8.03
N GLY A 292 -0.91 -32.09 7.89
CA GLY A 292 -1.42 -33.25 7.14
C GLY A 292 -1.38 -33.13 5.61
N LYS A 293 -1.11 -31.95 5.04
CA LYS A 293 -0.99 -31.78 3.59
C LYS A 293 0.39 -32.18 3.07
N ARG A 294 0.41 -32.78 1.85
CA ARG A 294 1.62 -33.33 1.22
C ARG A 294 2.13 -32.52 0.01
N ASP A 295 1.50 -31.39 -0.33
CA ASP A 295 2.01 -30.51 -1.38
C ASP A 295 3.32 -29.81 -0.94
N ARG A 296 4.15 -29.43 -1.92
CA ARG A 296 5.48 -28.85 -1.67
C ARG A 296 5.45 -27.64 -0.74
N LEU A 297 4.44 -26.79 -0.86
CA LEU A 297 4.32 -25.59 -0.03
C LEU A 297 4.02 -25.97 1.42
N SER A 298 3.06 -26.88 1.62
CA SER A 298 2.66 -27.35 2.97
C SER A 298 3.80 -28.12 3.66
N LEU A 299 4.54 -28.96 2.93
CA LEU A 299 5.73 -29.63 3.47
C LEU A 299 6.81 -28.64 3.92
N TRP A 300 7.08 -27.60 3.11
CA TRP A 300 8.00 -26.54 3.48
C TRP A 300 7.53 -25.76 4.72
N ILE A 301 6.22 -25.45 4.80
CA ILE A 301 5.60 -24.76 5.95
C ILE A 301 5.79 -25.60 7.21
N ASN A 302 5.45 -26.89 7.19
CA ASN A 302 5.53 -27.79 8.34
C ASN A 302 6.97 -27.91 8.86
N ARG A 303 7.96 -28.18 7.98
CA ARG A 303 9.38 -28.19 8.34
C ARG A 303 9.88 -26.89 8.96
N LEU A 304 9.40 -25.74 8.44
CA LEU A 304 9.79 -24.44 8.96
C LEU A 304 9.13 -24.16 10.31
N ARG A 305 7.86 -24.55 10.48
CA ARG A 305 7.11 -24.41 11.73
C ARG A 305 7.77 -25.20 12.88
N GLU A 306 8.23 -26.40 12.64
CA GLU A 306 8.96 -27.22 13.61
C GLU A 306 10.26 -26.53 14.06
N ARG A 307 11.03 -25.97 13.13
CA ARG A 307 12.33 -25.34 13.44
C ARG A 307 12.23 -23.92 14.01
N ARG A 308 11.23 -23.13 13.62
CA ARG A 308 11.18 -21.67 13.87
C ARG A 308 9.91 -21.20 14.56
N GLY A 309 8.95 -22.09 14.79
CA GLY A 309 7.66 -21.79 15.41
C GLY A 309 6.66 -21.10 14.45
N PHE A 310 5.44 -20.98 14.90
CA PHE A 310 4.29 -20.53 14.09
C PHE A 310 4.47 -19.12 13.49
N ASN A 311 4.72 -18.12 14.32
CA ASN A 311 4.72 -16.72 13.87
C ASN A 311 5.87 -16.41 12.89
N ARG A 312 7.05 -17.00 13.09
CA ARG A 312 8.18 -16.83 12.15
C ARG A 312 7.88 -17.49 10.82
N THR A 313 7.21 -18.65 10.83
CA THR A 313 6.75 -19.34 9.60
C THR A 313 5.72 -18.51 8.86
N VAL A 314 4.75 -17.90 9.54
CA VAL A 314 3.77 -17.00 8.92
C VAL A 314 4.46 -15.84 8.19
N VAL A 315 5.42 -15.17 8.82
CA VAL A 315 6.12 -14.05 8.20
C VAL A 315 7.00 -14.51 7.02
N ALA A 316 7.65 -15.65 7.13
CA ALA A 316 8.44 -16.23 6.03
C ALA A 316 7.55 -16.63 4.85
N LEU A 317 6.36 -17.19 5.12
CA LEU A 317 5.37 -17.47 4.09
C LEU A 317 4.84 -16.18 3.45
N ALA A 318 4.53 -15.14 4.22
CA ALA A 318 4.09 -13.86 3.67
C ALA A 318 5.13 -13.27 2.68
N ASN A 319 6.43 -13.36 3.00
CA ASN A 319 7.50 -13.01 2.06
C ASN A 319 7.47 -13.88 0.78
N LYS A 320 7.31 -15.20 0.94
CA LYS A 320 7.23 -16.13 -0.20
C LYS A 320 6.00 -15.82 -1.06
N LEU A 321 4.85 -15.55 -0.45
CA LEU A 321 3.60 -15.18 -1.14
C LEU A 321 3.75 -13.85 -1.93
N ALA A 322 4.40 -12.84 -1.35
CA ALA A 322 4.71 -11.61 -2.08
C ALA A 322 5.56 -11.86 -3.34
N ARG A 323 6.55 -12.75 -3.25
CA ARG A 323 7.41 -13.13 -4.39
C ARG A 323 6.65 -13.92 -5.44
N ILE A 324 5.78 -14.83 -5.03
CA ILE A 324 4.90 -15.59 -5.93
C ILE A 324 3.92 -14.63 -6.63
N GLY A 325 3.27 -13.74 -5.87
CA GLY A 325 2.36 -12.73 -6.43
C GLY A 325 3.03 -11.86 -7.49
N TRP A 326 4.25 -11.41 -7.22
CA TRP A 326 5.05 -10.71 -8.22
C TRP A 326 5.30 -11.57 -9.48
N ALA A 327 5.64 -12.84 -9.33
CA ALA A 327 5.92 -13.72 -10.46
C ALA A 327 4.67 -13.97 -11.31
N VAL A 328 3.50 -14.11 -10.68
CA VAL A 328 2.19 -14.21 -11.36
C VAL A 328 1.92 -12.95 -12.20
N LEU A 329 2.18 -11.77 -11.64
CA LEU A 329 2.00 -10.49 -12.36
C LEU A 329 3.01 -10.33 -13.50
N ALA A 330 4.30 -10.48 -13.20
CA ALA A 330 5.38 -10.22 -14.16
C ALA A 330 5.39 -11.22 -15.34
N ARG A 331 4.93 -12.45 -15.12
CA ARG A 331 4.87 -13.50 -16.14
C ARG A 331 3.49 -13.65 -16.77
N ASN A 332 2.51 -12.95 -16.27
CA ASN A 332 1.12 -13.03 -16.72
C ASN A 332 0.54 -14.46 -16.69
N THR A 333 0.88 -15.25 -15.68
CA THR A 333 0.50 -16.67 -15.53
C THR A 333 -0.19 -16.92 -14.20
N ALA A 334 -1.10 -17.91 -14.14
CA ALA A 334 -1.68 -18.38 -12.89
C ALA A 334 -0.65 -19.13 -12.03
N TYR A 335 -0.89 -19.19 -10.72
CA TYR A 335 -0.08 -19.99 -9.82
C TYR A 335 -0.27 -21.49 -10.09
N GLN A 336 0.84 -22.22 -10.16
CA GLN A 336 0.84 -23.67 -10.29
C GLN A 336 1.58 -24.27 -9.09
N ALA A 337 0.89 -25.10 -8.31
CA ALA A 337 1.43 -25.67 -7.06
C ALA A 337 2.72 -26.48 -7.28
N GLN A 338 2.87 -27.14 -8.42
CA GLN A 338 4.05 -27.97 -8.74
C GLN A 338 5.33 -27.15 -9.05
N ARG A 339 5.20 -25.86 -9.43
CA ARG A 339 6.31 -24.97 -9.78
C ARG A 339 6.74 -24.02 -8.67
N ALA A 340 6.05 -24.04 -7.54
CA ALA A 340 6.44 -23.25 -6.37
C ALA A 340 7.56 -23.95 -5.60
N ALA A 341 8.74 -23.99 -6.21
CA ALA A 341 9.97 -24.48 -5.58
C ALA A 341 10.73 -23.30 -4.93
#